data_4af3bd62aad7ac2ebe6a95924c500962
#
_entry.id   4af3bd62aad7ac2ebe6a95924c500962
#
_cell.length_a   1.000
_cell.length_b   1.000
_cell.length_c   1.000
_cell.angle_alpha   90.00
_cell.angle_beta   90.00
_cell.angle_gamma   90.00
#
_symmetry.space_group_name_H-M   'P 1'
#
loop_
_entity.id
_entity.type
_entity.pdbx_description
1 polymer ?
#
loop_
_entity_poly.entity_id
_entity_poly.type
_entity_poly.pdbx_seq_one_letter_code
_entity_poly.pdbx_strand_id
1 'polypeptide(L)'
;MFTARAGRTAASFNPGWGAPTRFAFFGEPPVPVLYAGETEEAAVAETILHDLPAGGGDLYPEDYRDTAAAALVTRRALRLAALHGLGLRRLAVTAAQLTDTSSAEYPRTVAWSGAAHAVRDDDGGLDGVCWMSRQCNNAKAYVLFGDRVGPDDLEIATDYARIFGVGADLDWLIDLAAGLGINVMV
;
A
#
# COMPACT_ATOMS: atom_id res chain seq x y z
N MET A 1 3.28 3.54 4.52
CA MET A 1 4.75 3.83 4.54
C MET A 1 5.11 4.77 3.40
N PHE A 2 6.23 5.47 3.48
CA PHE A 2 6.67 6.41 2.46
C PHE A 2 8.20 6.55 2.48
N THR A 3 8.79 6.93 1.36
CA THR A 3 10.22 7.26 1.30
C THR A 3 10.44 8.63 1.92
N ALA A 4 11.34 8.70 2.92
CA ALA A 4 11.69 9.93 3.63
C ALA A 4 12.54 10.85 2.72
N ARG A 5 11.88 11.71 1.94
CA ARG A 5 12.52 12.74 1.09
C ARG A 5 11.98 14.11 1.45
N ALA A 6 12.80 15.14 1.23
CA ALA A 6 12.40 16.52 1.50
C ALA A 6 11.04 16.86 0.82
N GLY A 7 10.13 17.44 1.58
CA GLY A 7 8.80 17.85 1.13
C GLY A 7 7.74 16.74 1.06
N ARG A 8 8.05 15.48 1.41
CA ARG A 8 7.07 14.39 1.52
C ARG A 8 6.68 14.14 2.97
N THR A 9 5.40 13.87 3.18
CA THR A 9 4.82 13.43 4.45
C THR A 9 4.10 12.09 4.26
N ALA A 10 3.66 11.47 5.34
CA ALA A 10 2.87 10.25 5.28
C ALA A 10 1.54 10.41 4.50
N ALA A 11 0.99 11.63 4.45
CA ALA A 11 -0.22 11.96 3.69
C ALA A 11 0.06 12.43 2.25
N SER A 12 1.29 12.34 1.77
CA SER A 12 1.66 12.75 0.40
C SER A 12 1.27 11.69 -0.62
N PHE A 13 0.39 12.04 -1.53
CA PHE A 13 0.03 11.19 -2.66
C PHE A 13 1.16 11.14 -3.70
N ASN A 14 1.35 9.98 -4.31
CA ASN A 14 2.29 9.80 -5.41
C ASN A 14 1.61 10.17 -6.74
N PRO A 15 2.08 11.21 -7.44
CA PRO A 15 1.44 11.70 -8.67
C PRO A 15 1.79 10.89 -9.94
N GLY A 16 2.49 9.76 -9.81
CA GLY A 16 2.88 8.93 -10.96
C GLY A 16 4.40 8.67 -11.03
N TRP A 17 5.13 8.79 -9.93
CA TRP A 17 6.57 8.55 -9.90
C TRP A 17 6.91 7.10 -9.55
N GLY A 18 7.94 6.57 -10.23
CA GLY A 18 8.47 5.24 -9.99
C GLY A 18 7.88 4.18 -10.93
N ALA A 19 8.16 2.93 -10.62
CA ALA A 19 7.65 1.80 -11.37
C ALA A 19 6.13 1.60 -11.16
N PRO A 20 5.40 1.07 -12.15
CA PRO A 20 4.03 0.64 -11.97
C PRO A 20 3.90 -0.36 -10.82
N THR A 21 2.78 -0.27 -10.09
CA THR A 21 2.43 -1.21 -9.02
C THR A 21 1.12 -1.90 -9.34
N ARG A 22 0.67 -2.84 -8.50
CA ARG A 22 -0.53 -3.64 -8.76
C ARG A 22 -1.77 -2.80 -9.07
N PHE A 23 -1.93 -1.64 -8.44
CA PHE A 23 -3.11 -0.78 -8.58
C PHE A 23 -2.79 0.66 -8.97
N ALA A 24 -1.56 0.95 -9.42
CA ALA A 24 -1.14 2.26 -9.91
C ALA A 24 -0.06 2.11 -11.01
N PHE A 25 0.01 3.01 -11.99
CA PHE A 25 -0.79 4.24 -12.09
C PHE A 25 -1.82 4.08 -13.21
N PHE A 26 -2.94 4.80 -13.11
CA PHE A 26 -4.00 4.82 -14.11
C PHE A 26 -4.48 6.26 -14.36
N GLY A 27 -5.19 6.46 -15.46
CA GLY A 27 -5.68 7.80 -15.88
C GLY A 27 -4.66 8.58 -16.70
N GLU A 28 -5.14 9.62 -17.38
CA GLU A 28 -4.31 10.56 -18.14
C GLU A 28 -4.85 11.99 -17.98
N PRO A 29 -4.15 12.84 -17.20
CA PRO A 29 -2.94 12.54 -16.43
C PRO A 29 -3.16 11.47 -15.37
N PRO A 30 -2.08 10.82 -14.85
CA PRO A 30 -2.20 9.81 -13.81
C PRO A 30 -2.91 10.33 -12.56
N VAL A 31 -3.86 9.57 -12.05
CA VAL A 31 -4.50 9.85 -10.76
C VAL A 31 -3.46 9.65 -9.65
N PRO A 32 -3.20 10.66 -8.80
CA PRO A 32 -2.30 10.48 -7.67
C PRO A 32 -2.83 9.42 -6.71
N VAL A 33 -1.94 8.62 -6.13
CA VAL A 33 -2.33 7.55 -5.22
C VAL A 33 -1.55 7.58 -3.92
N LEU A 34 -2.19 7.09 -2.84
CA LEU A 34 -1.54 6.83 -1.56
C LEU A 34 -1.77 5.38 -1.17
N TYR A 35 -0.68 4.65 -0.92
CA TYR A 35 -0.69 3.28 -0.41
C TYR A 35 -0.64 3.28 1.11
N ALA A 36 -1.46 2.43 1.75
CA ALA A 36 -1.48 2.24 3.19
C ALA A 36 -1.74 0.77 3.56
N GLY A 37 -1.34 0.36 4.76
CA GLY A 37 -1.69 -0.91 5.38
C GLY A 37 -2.63 -0.70 6.57
N GLU A 38 -3.47 -1.69 6.87
CA GLU A 38 -4.35 -1.70 8.05
C GLU A 38 -3.55 -1.81 9.33
N THR A 39 -2.42 -2.52 9.25
CA THR A 39 -1.46 -2.69 10.34
C THR A 39 -0.06 -2.29 9.88
N GLU A 40 0.84 -2.17 10.82
CA GLU A 40 2.25 -1.88 10.59
C GLU A 40 2.90 -2.98 9.73
N GLU A 41 2.65 -4.24 10.08
CA GLU A 41 3.16 -5.41 9.36
C GLU A 41 2.64 -5.44 7.91
N ALA A 42 1.35 -5.14 7.69
CA ALA A 42 0.80 -5.07 6.35
C ALA A 42 1.43 -3.93 5.53
N ALA A 43 1.70 -2.79 6.16
CA ALA A 43 2.37 -1.68 5.50
C ALA A 43 3.82 -2.01 5.10
N VAL A 44 4.56 -2.73 5.95
CA VAL A 44 5.91 -3.25 5.68
C VAL A 44 5.86 -4.31 4.58
N ALA A 45 4.92 -5.26 4.69
CA ALA A 45 4.75 -6.35 3.73
C ALA A 45 4.45 -5.83 2.30
N GLU A 46 3.67 -4.76 2.17
CA GLU A 46 3.31 -4.15 0.87
C GLU A 46 4.33 -3.11 0.38
N THR A 47 5.42 -2.89 1.10
CA THR A 47 6.46 -1.92 0.72
C THR A 47 7.86 -2.54 0.73
N ILE A 48 8.42 -2.77 1.90
CA ILE A 48 9.80 -3.24 2.07
C ILE A 48 9.94 -4.71 1.64
N LEU A 49 8.94 -5.55 1.99
CA LEU A 49 8.98 -6.98 1.74
C LEU A 49 8.29 -7.40 0.44
N HIS A 50 7.71 -6.44 -0.28
CA HIS A 50 6.80 -6.68 -1.41
C HIS A 50 7.39 -7.61 -2.49
N ASP A 51 8.66 -7.45 -2.84
CA ASP A 51 9.32 -8.19 -3.91
C ASP A 51 10.08 -9.43 -3.42
N LEU A 52 10.10 -9.68 -2.10
CA LEU A 52 10.75 -10.86 -1.54
C LEU A 52 9.92 -12.13 -1.77
N PRO A 53 10.57 -13.27 -2.02
CA PRO A 53 9.90 -14.56 -2.12
C PRO A 53 9.25 -14.96 -0.79
N ALA A 54 8.12 -15.70 -0.87
CA ALA A 54 7.45 -16.23 0.33
C ALA A 54 8.32 -17.19 1.17
N GLY A 55 9.40 -17.72 0.61
CA GLY A 55 10.36 -18.59 1.30
C GLY A 55 11.48 -17.85 2.06
N GLY A 56 11.40 -16.53 2.17
CA GLY A 56 12.45 -15.69 2.77
C GLY A 56 13.40 -15.10 1.74
N GLY A 57 14.49 -14.48 2.20
CA GLY A 57 15.48 -13.82 1.36
C GLY A 57 16.33 -12.84 2.15
N ASP A 58 17.09 -12.03 1.44
CA ASP A 58 17.94 -11.00 2.03
C ASP A 58 17.35 -9.62 1.72
N LEU A 59 17.26 -8.77 2.75
CA LEU A 59 16.83 -7.38 2.67
C LEU A 59 18.05 -6.48 2.84
N TYR A 60 18.33 -5.66 1.85
CA TYR A 60 19.52 -4.80 1.83
C TYR A 60 19.22 -3.37 2.30
N PRO A 61 20.22 -2.61 2.79
CA PRO A 61 20.01 -1.25 3.29
C PRO A 61 19.31 -0.29 2.32
N GLU A 62 19.49 -0.46 1.02
CA GLU A 62 18.82 0.32 -0.02
C GLU A 62 17.30 0.11 -0.06
N ASP A 63 16.81 -1.03 0.46
CA ASP A 63 15.39 -1.37 0.45
C ASP A 63 14.62 -0.69 1.60
N TYR A 64 15.28 -0.38 2.71
CA TYR A 64 14.60 0.10 3.93
C TYR A 64 15.15 1.40 4.54
N ARG A 65 16.44 1.73 4.36
CA ARG A 65 17.12 2.83 5.06
C ARG A 65 16.43 4.19 4.92
N ASP A 66 15.91 4.49 3.74
CA ASP A 66 15.21 5.74 3.43
C ASP A 66 13.71 5.65 3.60
N THR A 67 13.23 4.60 4.28
CA THR A 67 11.81 4.34 4.44
C THR A 67 11.35 4.71 5.84
N ALA A 68 10.18 5.36 5.91
CA ALA A 68 9.51 5.71 7.15
C ALA A 68 8.07 5.24 7.14
N ALA A 69 7.54 4.98 8.33
CA ALA A 69 6.13 4.71 8.58
C ALA A 69 5.53 5.78 9.48
N ALA A 70 4.27 6.10 9.25
CA ALA A 70 3.45 6.88 10.17
C ALA A 70 2.01 6.39 10.10
N ALA A 71 1.27 6.55 11.17
CA ALA A 71 -0.16 6.24 11.17
C ALA A 71 -0.96 7.41 10.60
N LEU A 72 -1.99 7.05 9.82
CA LEU A 72 -2.96 7.98 9.26
C LEU A 72 -4.34 7.69 9.83
N VAL A 73 -5.04 8.72 10.25
CA VAL A 73 -6.44 8.65 10.66
C VAL A 73 -7.30 9.35 9.61
N THR A 74 -8.34 8.67 9.13
CA THR A 74 -9.30 9.28 8.20
C THR A 74 -10.29 10.16 8.97
N ARG A 75 -10.48 11.40 8.52
CA ARG A 75 -11.40 12.36 9.15
C ARG A 75 -12.85 12.20 8.69
N ARG A 76 -13.07 11.34 7.69
CA ARG A 76 -14.41 10.92 7.22
C ARG A 76 -14.41 9.45 6.86
N ALA A 77 -15.59 8.86 6.72
CA ALA A 77 -15.72 7.53 6.13
C ALA A 77 -15.29 7.56 4.66
N LEU A 78 -14.46 6.58 4.26
CA LEU A 78 -14.02 6.39 2.89
C LEU A 78 -14.77 5.23 2.24
N ARG A 79 -15.18 5.42 0.98
CA ARG A 79 -15.87 4.41 0.17
C ARG A 79 -14.84 3.68 -0.69
N LEU A 80 -14.59 2.42 -0.40
CA LEU A 80 -13.56 1.64 -1.07
C LEU A 80 -14.16 0.43 -1.81
N ALA A 81 -13.64 0.14 -3.02
CA ALA A 81 -13.93 -1.13 -3.67
C ALA A 81 -13.26 -2.27 -2.90
N ALA A 82 -14.05 -3.22 -2.42
CA ALA A 82 -13.55 -4.38 -1.68
C ALA A 82 -13.05 -5.45 -2.66
N LEU A 83 -11.75 -5.49 -2.93
CA LEU A 83 -11.08 -6.50 -3.75
C LEU A 83 -10.62 -7.69 -2.89
N HIS A 84 -11.46 -8.12 -1.97
CA HIS A 84 -11.24 -9.28 -1.10
C HIS A 84 -12.56 -9.95 -0.73
N GLY A 85 -12.49 -11.17 -0.21
CA GLY A 85 -13.65 -11.92 0.31
C GLY A 85 -14.83 -11.95 -0.67
N LEU A 86 -16.00 -11.51 -0.20
CA LEU A 86 -17.22 -11.48 -1.03
C LEU A 86 -17.12 -10.47 -2.20
N GLY A 87 -16.27 -9.46 -2.11
CA GLY A 87 -16.03 -8.51 -3.19
C GLY A 87 -15.46 -9.21 -4.43
N LEU A 88 -14.41 -10.03 -4.28
CA LEU A 88 -13.88 -10.85 -5.38
C LEU A 88 -14.92 -11.77 -5.98
N ARG A 89 -15.75 -12.40 -5.13
CA ARG A 89 -16.81 -13.29 -5.59
C ARG A 89 -17.86 -12.55 -6.41
N ARG A 90 -18.24 -11.33 -6.03
CA ARG A 90 -19.18 -10.49 -6.80
C ARG A 90 -18.62 -10.08 -8.15
N LEU A 91 -17.31 -9.89 -8.23
CA LEU A 91 -16.58 -9.55 -9.45
C LEU A 91 -16.27 -10.79 -10.31
N ALA A 92 -16.61 -12.00 -9.84
CA ALA A 92 -16.32 -13.29 -10.48
C ALA A 92 -14.82 -13.50 -10.76
N VAL A 93 -13.95 -13.02 -9.86
CA VAL A 93 -12.49 -13.18 -9.92
C VAL A 93 -11.95 -13.81 -8.64
N THR A 94 -10.77 -14.43 -8.74
CA THR A 94 -10.04 -14.98 -7.60
C THR A 94 -8.93 -14.03 -7.13
N ALA A 95 -8.41 -14.23 -5.91
CA ALA A 95 -7.24 -13.50 -5.44
C ALA A 95 -6.03 -13.70 -6.37
N ALA A 96 -5.80 -14.93 -6.83
CA ALA A 96 -4.70 -15.25 -7.76
C ALA A 96 -4.79 -14.51 -9.10
N GLN A 97 -6.00 -14.07 -9.51
CA GLN A 97 -6.20 -13.31 -10.73
C GLN A 97 -6.05 -11.80 -10.55
N LEU A 98 -6.13 -11.29 -9.33
CA LEU A 98 -6.21 -9.85 -9.09
C LEU A 98 -5.24 -9.34 -8.01
N THR A 99 -5.30 -9.90 -6.79
CA THR A 99 -4.60 -9.35 -5.63
C THR A 99 -3.35 -10.12 -5.24
N ASP A 100 -3.25 -11.39 -5.62
CA ASP A 100 -2.10 -12.27 -5.42
C ASP A 100 -1.38 -12.55 -6.75
N THR A 101 -0.98 -11.48 -7.43
CA THR A 101 -0.34 -11.53 -8.76
C THR A 101 1.11 -11.11 -8.68
N SER A 102 1.91 -11.57 -9.63
CA SER A 102 3.28 -11.06 -9.85
C SER A 102 3.25 -9.68 -10.52
N SER A 103 4.40 -9.00 -10.53
CA SER A 103 4.56 -7.69 -11.19
C SER A 103 4.30 -7.74 -12.70
N ALA A 104 4.49 -8.88 -13.35
CA ALA A 104 4.17 -9.06 -14.77
C ALA A 104 2.68 -8.84 -15.10
N GLU A 105 1.80 -9.01 -14.11
CA GLU A 105 0.35 -8.82 -14.26
C GLU A 105 -0.13 -7.39 -13.96
N TYR A 106 0.74 -6.49 -13.50
CA TYR A 106 0.35 -5.13 -13.11
C TYR A 106 -0.33 -4.33 -14.21
N PRO A 107 0.05 -4.42 -15.50
CA PRO A 107 -0.69 -3.73 -16.56
C PRO A 107 -2.18 -4.12 -16.63
N ARG A 108 -2.50 -5.37 -16.23
CA ARG A 108 -3.88 -5.86 -16.17
C ARG A 108 -4.58 -5.48 -14.87
N THR A 109 -3.88 -5.56 -13.74
CA THR A 109 -4.49 -5.29 -12.43
C THR A 109 -4.75 -3.79 -12.21
N VAL A 110 -3.95 -2.91 -12.78
CA VAL A 110 -4.15 -1.46 -12.79
C VAL A 110 -5.49 -1.07 -13.42
N ALA A 111 -5.97 -1.80 -14.43
CA ALA A 111 -7.27 -1.53 -15.05
C ALA A 111 -8.45 -1.65 -14.06
N TRP A 112 -8.30 -2.45 -13.00
CA TRP A 112 -9.31 -2.56 -11.95
C TRP A 112 -9.41 -1.30 -11.08
N SER A 113 -8.28 -0.63 -10.81
CA SER A 113 -8.29 0.68 -10.14
C SER A 113 -8.96 1.73 -11.01
N GLY A 114 -8.66 1.75 -12.30
CA GLY A 114 -9.33 2.64 -13.25
C GLY A 114 -10.84 2.38 -13.31
N ALA A 115 -11.25 1.11 -13.34
CA ALA A 115 -12.67 0.73 -13.32
C ALA A 115 -13.34 1.13 -11.99
N ALA A 116 -12.70 0.89 -10.84
CA ALA A 116 -13.20 1.32 -9.54
C ALA A 116 -13.30 2.85 -9.46
N HIS A 117 -12.29 3.55 -9.97
CA HIS A 117 -12.30 5.01 -10.03
C HIS A 117 -13.42 5.55 -10.92
N ALA A 118 -13.79 4.85 -11.98
CA ALA A 118 -14.89 5.24 -12.88
C ALA A 118 -16.30 5.02 -12.29
N VAL A 119 -16.42 4.24 -11.22
CA VAL A 119 -17.73 4.03 -10.55
C VAL A 119 -18.28 5.35 -10.03
N ARG A 120 -19.54 5.61 -10.36
CA ARG A 120 -20.35 6.71 -9.83
C ARG A 120 -21.74 6.17 -9.51
N ASP A 121 -22.28 6.60 -8.38
CA ASP A 121 -23.63 6.34 -7.96
C ASP A 121 -24.20 7.61 -7.27
N ASP A 122 -25.39 7.52 -6.69
CA ASP A 122 -26.07 8.64 -6.05
C ASP A 122 -25.31 9.20 -4.84
N ASP A 123 -24.46 8.36 -4.21
CA ASP A 123 -23.59 8.77 -3.09
C ASP A 123 -22.20 9.28 -3.55
N GLY A 124 -21.95 9.38 -4.84
CA GLY A 124 -20.68 9.83 -5.44
C GLY A 124 -19.80 8.70 -5.95
N GLY A 125 -18.47 8.92 -5.96
CA GLY A 125 -17.50 7.93 -6.42
C GLY A 125 -16.86 7.12 -5.29
N LEU A 126 -16.03 6.15 -5.68
CA LEU A 126 -15.19 5.42 -4.73
C LEU A 126 -13.89 6.21 -4.45
N ASP A 127 -13.49 6.27 -3.20
CA ASP A 127 -12.28 6.95 -2.72
C ASP A 127 -11.00 6.14 -2.96
N GLY A 128 -11.14 4.86 -3.28
CA GLY A 128 -10.01 3.95 -3.45
C GLY A 128 -10.41 2.48 -3.56
N VAL A 129 -9.43 1.62 -3.43
CA VAL A 129 -9.60 0.16 -3.37
C VAL A 129 -8.93 -0.41 -2.12
N CYS A 130 -9.43 -1.56 -1.64
CA CYS A 130 -8.81 -2.31 -0.55
C CYS A 130 -8.77 -3.81 -0.87
N TRP A 131 -7.70 -4.48 -0.42
CA TRP A 131 -7.50 -5.92 -0.61
C TRP A 131 -6.81 -6.54 0.60
N MET A 132 -6.78 -7.87 0.69
CA MET A 132 -5.93 -8.54 1.69
C MET A 132 -4.48 -8.46 1.23
N SER A 133 -3.58 -8.01 2.11
CA SER A 133 -2.15 -7.99 1.81
C SER A 133 -1.67 -9.40 1.43
N ARG A 134 -0.87 -9.50 0.37
CA ARG A 134 -0.42 -10.80 -0.14
C ARG A 134 0.45 -11.54 0.85
N GLN A 135 1.36 -10.83 1.51
CA GLN A 135 2.31 -11.43 2.45
C GLN A 135 1.81 -11.41 3.89
N CYS A 136 0.88 -10.48 4.22
CA CYS A 136 0.27 -10.33 5.53
C CYS A 136 -1.24 -10.58 5.40
N ASN A 137 -1.62 -11.84 5.10
CA ASN A 137 -2.99 -12.23 4.71
C ASN A 137 -4.04 -12.18 5.83
N ASN A 138 -3.75 -11.51 6.93
CA ASN A 138 -4.65 -11.24 8.05
C ASN A 138 -5.00 -9.75 8.19
N ALA A 139 -4.45 -8.90 7.33
CA ALA A 139 -4.69 -7.46 7.34
C ALA A 139 -4.84 -6.91 5.91
N LYS A 140 -5.54 -5.78 5.79
CA LYS A 140 -5.81 -5.15 4.50
C LYS A 140 -4.71 -4.18 4.09
N ALA A 141 -4.61 -4.02 2.78
CA ALA A 141 -3.89 -2.94 2.15
C ALA A 141 -4.87 -2.05 1.36
N TYR A 142 -4.48 -0.81 1.14
CA TYR A 142 -5.31 0.24 0.55
C TYR A 142 -4.57 1.03 -0.51
N VAL A 143 -5.29 1.44 -1.55
CA VAL A 143 -4.92 2.55 -2.42
C VAL A 143 -6.02 3.59 -2.35
N LEU A 144 -5.66 4.80 -1.96
CA LEU A 144 -6.55 5.97 -1.96
C LEU A 144 -6.28 6.81 -3.20
N PHE A 145 -7.34 7.34 -3.81
CA PHE A 145 -7.29 8.19 -5.00
C PHE A 145 -7.17 9.65 -4.62
N GLY A 146 -6.06 10.30 -5.01
CA GLY A 146 -5.71 11.65 -4.56
C GLY A 146 -6.51 12.79 -5.17
N ASP A 147 -7.34 12.50 -6.18
CA ASP A 147 -8.35 13.43 -6.70
C ASP A 147 -9.67 13.38 -5.91
N ARG A 148 -9.79 12.49 -4.91
CA ARG A 148 -10.99 12.29 -4.07
C ARG A 148 -10.73 12.34 -2.59
N VAL A 149 -9.53 11.93 -2.18
CA VAL A 149 -9.06 11.99 -0.79
C VAL A 149 -7.95 13.03 -0.73
N GLY A 150 -8.22 14.14 -0.06
CA GLY A 150 -7.28 15.23 0.08
C GLY A 150 -6.55 15.23 1.43
N PRO A 151 -5.58 16.14 1.63
CA PRO A 151 -4.90 16.30 2.92
C PRO A 151 -5.85 16.59 4.08
N ASP A 152 -6.98 17.25 3.83
CA ASP A 152 -7.97 17.58 4.84
C ASP A 152 -8.78 16.37 5.31
N ASP A 153 -8.80 15.29 4.52
CA ASP A 153 -9.45 14.02 4.86
C ASP A 153 -8.58 13.09 5.71
N LEU A 154 -7.28 13.42 5.83
CA LEU A 154 -6.28 12.59 6.50
C LEU A 154 -5.57 13.37 7.61
N GLU A 155 -5.43 12.76 8.77
CA GLU A 155 -4.64 13.26 9.89
C GLU A 155 -3.44 12.34 10.11
N ILE A 156 -2.24 12.93 10.24
CA ILE A 156 -1.06 12.17 10.63
C ILE A 156 -1.06 12.09 12.15
N ALA A 157 -1.17 10.86 12.69
CA ALA A 157 -1.04 10.65 14.12
C ALA A 157 0.38 11.01 14.58
N THR A 158 0.46 11.84 15.61
CA THR A 158 1.75 12.38 16.10
C THR A 158 2.42 11.48 17.13
N ASP A 159 1.73 10.48 17.62
CA ASP A 159 2.17 9.53 18.64
C ASP A 159 2.81 8.27 18.03
N TYR A 160 2.83 8.14 16.70
CA TYR A 160 3.40 7.00 16.02
C TYR A 160 4.20 7.42 14.77
N ALA A 161 5.48 7.06 14.76
CA ALA A 161 6.34 7.10 13.58
C ALA A 161 7.49 6.10 13.74
N ARG A 162 7.95 5.52 12.62
CA ARG A 162 9.18 4.71 12.55
C ARG A 162 10.08 5.17 11.43
N ILE A 163 11.40 5.06 11.69
CA ILE A 163 12.45 5.30 10.70
C ILE A 163 13.34 4.06 10.66
N PHE A 164 13.20 3.24 9.65
CA PHE A 164 13.80 1.91 9.60
C PHE A 164 15.32 1.88 9.40
N GLY A 165 15.95 3.02 9.17
CA GLY A 165 17.40 3.09 8.92
C GLY A 165 18.30 2.89 10.15
N VAL A 166 17.80 3.09 11.37
CA VAL A 166 18.61 3.09 12.59
C VAL A 166 17.80 2.78 13.86
N GLY A 167 18.50 2.32 14.90
CA GLY A 167 17.99 2.23 16.28
C GLY A 167 16.87 1.22 16.46
N ALA A 168 15.99 1.46 17.43
CA ALA A 168 14.93 0.52 17.83
C ALA A 168 13.94 0.18 16.70
N ASP A 169 13.78 1.07 15.72
CA ASP A 169 12.92 0.80 14.57
C ASP A 169 13.56 -0.17 13.58
N LEU A 170 14.89 -0.11 13.43
CA LEU A 170 15.63 -1.12 12.68
C LEU A 170 15.61 -2.46 13.41
N ASP A 171 15.80 -2.47 14.73
CA ASP A 171 15.72 -3.69 15.53
C ASP A 171 14.32 -4.35 15.38
N TRP A 172 13.26 -3.56 15.43
CA TRP A 172 11.90 -4.04 15.19
C TRP A 172 11.73 -4.64 13.78
N LEU A 173 12.31 -4.01 12.74
CA LEU A 173 12.27 -4.55 11.37
C LEU A 173 13.02 -5.88 11.28
N ILE A 174 14.17 -6.00 11.95
CA ILE A 174 14.96 -7.23 12.01
C ILE A 174 14.15 -8.34 12.68
N ASP A 175 13.49 -8.06 13.80
CA ASP A 175 12.69 -9.05 14.54
C ASP A 175 11.49 -9.50 13.69
N LEU A 176 10.79 -8.58 13.03
CA LEU A 176 9.68 -8.90 12.10
C LEU A 176 10.17 -9.78 10.96
N ALA A 177 11.25 -9.40 10.30
CA ALA A 177 11.83 -10.09 9.16
C ALA A 177 12.32 -11.49 9.51
N ALA A 178 12.96 -11.65 10.68
CA ALA A 178 13.43 -12.94 11.18
C ALA A 178 12.28 -13.95 11.34
N GLY A 179 11.10 -13.49 11.82
CA GLY A 179 9.88 -14.31 11.90
C GLY A 179 9.38 -14.83 10.55
N LEU A 180 9.80 -14.20 9.45
CA LEU A 180 9.44 -14.53 8.07
C LEU A 180 10.56 -15.26 7.30
N GLY A 181 11.68 -15.59 7.96
CA GLY A 181 12.85 -16.19 7.32
C GLY A 181 13.62 -15.22 6.43
N ILE A 182 13.53 -13.93 6.69
CA ILE A 182 14.20 -12.87 5.94
C ILE A 182 15.40 -12.36 6.75
N ASN A 183 16.57 -12.28 6.12
CA ASN A 183 17.77 -11.71 6.72
C ASN A 183 17.84 -10.20 6.40
N VAL A 184 17.95 -9.35 7.42
CA VAL A 184 18.17 -7.92 7.24
C VAL A 184 19.68 -7.67 7.28
N MET A 185 20.24 -7.24 6.16
CA MET A 185 21.64 -6.85 6.03
C MET A 185 21.81 -5.42 6.54
N VAL A 186 22.76 -5.18 7.46
CA VAL A 186 23.00 -3.89 8.11
C VAL A 186 24.39 -3.33 7.76
#